data_35fa035e88ef5dbb074d864109a5506d
#
_entry.id   35fa035e88ef5dbb074d864109a5506d
#
_cell.length_a   1.000
_cell.length_b   1.000
_cell.length_c   1.000
_cell.angle_alpha   90.00
_cell.angle_beta   90.00
_cell.angle_gamma   90.00
#
_symmetry.space_group_name_H-M   'P 1'
#
loop_
_entity.id
_entity.type
_entity.pdbx_description
1 polymer ?
#
loop_
_entity_poly.entity_id
_entity_poly.type
_entity_poly.pdbx_seq_one_letter_code
_entity_poly.pdbx_strand_id
1 'polypeptide(L)'
;MANSVSQRILVPADTRVTAKGDGPPVDVGGVSNRVFLVTLSITKIIEQEALDLSIYGSTDGATWTPKSIAAFPQQFYTGEWPLLLDLSAQPDVKFVRAHWEVNRWGRGTETPMFEFGVTMKEVPPEILRDATAEARTLA
;
A
#
# COMPACT_ATOMS: atom_id res chain seq x y z
N MET A 1 19.98 -13.76 10.58
CA MET A 1 19.54 -13.43 10.57
C MET A 1 18.64 -13.15 10.56
N ALA A 2 18.42 -13.19 10.50
CA ALA A 2 17.77 -12.74 10.28
C ALA A 2 16.86 -12.45 10.54
N ASN A 3 16.55 -12.41 10.80
CA ASN A 3 15.74 -11.90 11.20
C ASN A 3 15.00 -11.34 10.81
N SER A 4 14.82 -11.57 10.36
CA SER A 4 14.41 -10.30 9.92
C SER A 4 13.15 -10.30 9.14
N VAL A 5 12.42 -9.28 9.37
CA VAL A 5 11.18 -9.03 8.68
C VAL A 5 11.50 -8.69 7.23
N SER A 6 11.00 -9.48 6.31
CA SER A 6 11.21 -9.29 4.88
C SER A 6 10.42 -8.09 4.39
N GLN A 7 11.11 -7.12 3.80
CA GLN A 7 10.48 -5.96 3.20
C GLN A 7 10.27 -6.19 1.72
N ARG A 8 9.08 -5.85 1.23
CA ARG A 8 8.74 -5.92 -0.19
C ARG A 8 8.47 -4.53 -0.72
N ILE A 9 8.77 -4.31 -1.98
CA ILE A 9 8.56 -3.02 -2.63
C ILE A 9 7.39 -3.17 -3.60
N LEU A 10 6.29 -2.51 -3.29
CA LEU A 10 5.12 -2.48 -4.17
C LEU A 10 5.28 -1.42 -5.26
N VAL A 11 5.89 -0.28 -4.91
CA VAL A 11 6.23 0.80 -5.85
C VAL A 11 7.60 1.30 -5.43
N PRO A 12 8.58 1.30 -6.34
CA PRO A 12 9.92 1.81 -6.00
C PRO A 12 9.87 3.26 -5.54
N ALA A 13 10.79 3.61 -4.63
CA ALA A 13 10.85 4.97 -4.08
C ALA A 13 11.01 5.99 -5.22
N ASP A 14 10.37 7.14 -5.04
CA ASP A 14 10.45 8.27 -5.98
C ASP A 14 9.95 7.93 -7.39
N THR A 15 9.00 7.01 -7.49
CA THR A 15 8.34 6.72 -8.75
C THR A 15 7.44 7.89 -9.12
N ARG A 16 7.66 8.45 -10.31
CA ARG A 16 6.88 9.59 -10.78
C ARG A 16 5.69 9.12 -11.60
N VAL A 17 4.50 9.57 -11.24
CA VAL A 17 3.28 9.23 -11.96
C VAL A 17 2.50 10.49 -12.30
N THR A 18 1.89 10.49 -13.48
CA THR A 18 1.06 11.60 -13.96
C THR A 18 -0.35 11.15 -14.32
N ALA A 19 -0.62 9.86 -14.22
CA ALA A 19 -1.91 9.27 -14.56
C ALA A 19 -2.09 7.99 -13.75
N LYS A 20 -3.28 7.41 -13.82
CA LYS A 20 -3.54 6.15 -13.12
C LYS A 20 -2.64 5.04 -13.64
N GLY A 21 -2.34 4.09 -12.79
CA GLY A 21 -1.50 2.95 -13.16
C GLY A 21 -1.46 1.89 -12.08
N ASP A 22 -0.69 0.87 -12.35
CA ASP A 22 -0.52 -0.26 -11.45
C ASP A 22 0.95 -0.56 -11.25
N GLY A 23 1.30 -0.98 -10.04
CA GLY A 23 2.63 -1.49 -9.75
C GLY A 23 2.77 -2.95 -10.17
N PRO A 24 3.97 -3.51 -10.05
CA PRO A 24 4.19 -4.91 -10.39
C PRO A 24 3.53 -5.84 -9.38
N PRO A 25 3.22 -7.08 -9.79
CA PRO A 25 2.74 -8.08 -8.85
C PRO A 25 3.82 -8.44 -7.83
N VAL A 26 3.43 -8.60 -6.59
CA VAL A 26 4.33 -8.96 -5.50
C VAL A 26 3.83 -10.25 -4.86
N ASP A 27 4.69 -11.26 -4.78
CA ASP A 27 4.34 -12.58 -4.27
C ASP A 27 4.25 -12.54 -2.74
N VAL A 28 3.10 -12.92 -2.20
CA VAL A 28 2.90 -13.04 -0.76
C VAL A 28 2.44 -14.45 -0.37
N GLY A 29 2.49 -15.37 -1.34
CA GLY A 29 1.94 -16.72 -1.15
C GLY A 29 2.74 -17.61 -0.22
N GLY A 30 4.05 -17.36 -0.07
CA GLY A 30 4.91 -18.18 0.78
C GLY A 30 5.04 -17.69 2.21
N VAL A 31 4.25 -16.70 2.60
CA VAL A 31 4.37 -16.06 3.91
C VAL A 31 3.42 -16.73 4.89
N SER A 32 3.95 -17.18 6.04
CA SER A 32 3.14 -17.80 7.08
C SER A 32 2.34 -16.75 7.87
N ASN A 33 2.94 -15.60 8.07
CA ASN A 33 2.26 -14.48 8.73
C ASN A 33 1.60 -13.63 7.65
N ARG A 34 0.28 -13.51 7.72
CA ARG A 34 -0.53 -12.90 6.66
C ARG A 34 -0.92 -11.46 6.96
N VAL A 35 -0.24 -10.79 7.89
CA VAL A 35 -0.50 -9.41 8.24
C VAL A 35 0.70 -8.56 7.87
N PHE A 36 0.46 -7.46 7.17
CA PHE A 36 1.52 -6.60 6.65
C PHE A 36 1.27 -5.15 7.01
N LEU A 37 2.35 -4.42 7.23
CA LEU A 37 2.30 -2.97 7.31
C LEU A 37 2.75 -2.42 5.95
N VAL A 38 1.85 -1.69 5.31
CA VAL A 38 2.11 -1.05 4.01
C VAL A 38 2.32 0.43 4.28
N THR A 39 3.41 0.99 3.75
CA THR A 39 3.74 2.39 3.95
C THR A 39 3.80 3.10 2.61
N LEU A 40 2.99 4.15 2.49
CA LEU A 40 3.00 5.06 1.34
C LEU A 40 3.85 6.27 1.69
N SER A 41 4.88 6.54 0.89
CA SER A 41 5.76 7.69 1.09
C SER A 41 5.66 8.59 -0.12
N ILE A 42 5.06 9.77 0.04
CA ILE A 42 4.95 10.77 -1.02
C ILE A 42 6.04 11.80 -0.80
N THR A 43 6.97 11.92 -1.75
CA THR A 43 8.12 12.79 -1.63
C THR A 43 7.99 14.08 -2.42
N LYS A 44 7.12 14.11 -3.43
CA LYS A 44 6.89 15.32 -4.23
C LYS A 44 5.51 15.29 -4.84
N ILE A 45 4.86 16.44 -4.92
CA ILE A 45 3.60 16.60 -5.62
C ILE A 45 3.56 17.95 -6.32
N ILE A 46 2.79 18.02 -7.40
CA ILE A 46 2.37 19.27 -8.01
C ILE A 46 0.97 19.54 -7.47
N GLU A 47 0.76 20.72 -6.96
CA GLU A 47 -0.44 21.06 -6.18
C GLU A 47 -1.76 20.92 -6.95
N GLN A 48 -2.86 20.93 -6.21
CA GLN A 48 -4.23 20.85 -6.69
C GLN A 48 -4.56 19.48 -7.27
N GLU A 49 -4.04 18.45 -6.65
CA GLU A 49 -4.35 17.07 -7.04
C GLU A 49 -4.33 16.15 -5.84
N ALA A 50 -4.93 15.00 -6.01
CA ALA A 50 -5.02 13.99 -4.97
C ALA A 50 -4.54 12.66 -5.49
N LEU A 51 -3.91 11.88 -4.63
CA LEU A 51 -3.48 10.52 -4.93
C LEU A 51 -4.39 9.54 -4.19
N ASP A 52 -5.01 8.65 -4.95
CA ASP A 52 -5.78 7.53 -4.41
C ASP A 52 -4.98 6.26 -4.65
N LEU A 53 -4.46 5.68 -3.57
CA LEU A 53 -3.67 4.46 -3.65
C LEU A 53 -4.42 3.32 -2.99
N SER A 54 -4.53 2.21 -3.70
CA SER A 54 -5.22 1.02 -3.23
C SER A 54 -4.41 -0.22 -3.54
N ILE A 55 -4.74 -1.32 -2.87
CA ILE A 55 -4.07 -2.61 -3.03
C ILE A 55 -5.08 -3.60 -3.58
N TYR A 56 -4.70 -4.30 -4.65
CA TYR A 56 -5.50 -5.36 -5.25
C TYR A 56 -4.83 -6.69 -5.02
N GLY A 57 -5.63 -7.74 -4.95
CA GLY A 57 -5.13 -9.07 -4.72
C GLY A 57 -5.37 -9.99 -5.90
N SER A 58 -4.61 -11.08 -5.97
CA SER A 58 -4.73 -12.08 -7.03
C SER A 58 -4.33 -13.45 -6.52
N THR A 59 -4.95 -14.47 -7.08
CA THR A 59 -4.58 -15.87 -6.81
C THR A 59 -3.40 -16.30 -7.69
N ASP A 60 -3.35 -15.80 -8.91
CA ASP A 60 -2.39 -16.26 -9.93
C ASP A 60 -1.41 -15.18 -10.43
N GLY A 61 -1.59 -13.94 -10.00
CA GLY A 61 -0.74 -12.83 -10.45
C GLY A 61 -1.14 -12.24 -11.78
N ALA A 62 -2.19 -12.74 -12.39
CA ALA A 62 -2.66 -12.28 -13.70
C ALA A 62 -4.08 -11.75 -13.66
N THR A 63 -4.96 -12.38 -12.88
CA THR A 63 -6.34 -11.98 -12.73
C THR A 63 -6.52 -11.33 -11.36
N TRP A 64 -6.96 -10.10 -11.33
CA TRP A 64 -7.02 -9.29 -10.11
C TRP A 64 -8.45 -9.17 -9.59
N THR A 65 -8.58 -8.96 -8.28
CA THR A 65 -9.90 -8.80 -7.67
C THR A 65 -10.60 -7.59 -8.31
N PRO A 66 -11.95 -7.66 -8.44
CA PRO A 66 -12.68 -6.54 -9.05
C PRO A 66 -12.69 -5.29 -8.19
N LYS A 67 -12.47 -5.45 -6.88
CA LYS A 67 -12.39 -4.34 -5.94
C LYS A 67 -11.07 -4.42 -5.18
N SER A 68 -10.59 -3.28 -4.71
CA SER A 68 -9.40 -3.26 -3.87
C SER A 68 -9.64 -4.03 -2.58
N ILE A 69 -8.60 -4.69 -2.10
CA ILE A 69 -8.66 -5.40 -0.80
C ILE A 69 -8.27 -4.48 0.35
N ALA A 70 -7.63 -3.36 0.05
CA ALA A 70 -7.29 -2.32 1.02
C ALA A 70 -7.05 -1.03 0.26
N ALA A 71 -7.25 0.10 0.93
CA ALA A 71 -7.03 1.40 0.30
C ALA A 71 -6.57 2.40 1.36
N PHE A 72 -5.63 3.26 0.97
CA PHE A 72 -5.25 4.40 1.80
C PHE A 72 -6.33 5.47 1.68
N PRO A 73 -6.52 6.27 2.74
CA PRO A 73 -7.29 7.50 2.57
C PRO A 73 -6.63 8.37 1.51
N GLN A 74 -7.44 9.11 0.78
CA GLN A 74 -6.94 10.00 -0.27
C GLN A 74 -5.93 10.99 0.30
N GLN A 75 -4.81 11.19 -0.40
CA GLN A 75 -3.72 12.03 0.08
C GLN A 75 -3.50 13.22 -0.84
N PHE A 76 -3.14 14.36 -0.22
CA PHE A 76 -2.93 15.64 -0.91
C PHE A 76 -1.56 16.24 -0.65
N TYR A 77 -0.75 15.64 0.25
CA TYR A 77 0.49 16.25 0.72
C TYR A 77 1.62 15.24 0.75
N THR A 78 2.83 15.76 0.79
CA THR A 78 4.01 14.92 1.04
C THR A 78 3.95 14.39 2.48
N GLY A 79 4.55 13.23 2.69
CA GLY A 79 4.57 12.58 4.00
C GLY A 79 4.52 11.08 3.88
N GLU A 80 4.36 10.42 5.02
CA GLU A 80 4.25 8.96 5.07
C GLU A 80 2.96 8.56 5.76
N TRP A 81 2.30 7.55 5.20
CA TRP A 81 1.04 7.03 5.74
C TRP A 81 1.10 5.52 5.82
N PRO A 82 0.77 4.94 6.99
CA PRO A 82 0.73 3.49 7.13
C PRO A 82 -0.66 2.94 6.83
N LEU A 83 -0.68 1.67 6.43
CA LEU A 83 -1.93 0.92 6.22
C LEU A 83 -1.69 -0.52 6.64
N LEU A 84 -2.53 -1.03 7.50
CA LEU A 84 -2.46 -2.44 7.90
C LEU A 84 -3.21 -3.28 6.87
N LEU A 85 -2.50 -4.21 6.25
CA LEU A 85 -3.07 -5.14 5.28
C LEU A 85 -3.15 -6.51 5.93
N ASP A 86 -4.34 -6.95 6.26
CA ASP A 86 -4.57 -8.24 6.91
C ASP A 86 -5.16 -9.21 5.89
N LEU A 87 -4.37 -10.20 5.49
CA LEU A 87 -4.78 -11.23 4.54
C LEU A 87 -5.16 -12.53 5.23
N SER A 88 -5.29 -12.54 6.55
CA SER A 88 -5.60 -13.77 7.28
C SER A 88 -6.96 -14.34 6.92
N ALA A 89 -7.90 -13.49 6.53
CA ALA A 89 -9.24 -13.93 6.08
C ALA A 89 -9.32 -14.16 4.57
N GLN A 90 -8.21 -14.02 3.86
CA GLN A 90 -8.15 -14.15 2.41
C GLN A 90 -7.00 -15.06 2.00
N PRO A 91 -7.09 -16.36 2.32
CA PRO A 91 -5.97 -17.28 2.09
C PRO A 91 -5.66 -17.51 0.61
N ASP A 92 -6.60 -17.21 -0.28
CA ASP A 92 -6.41 -17.39 -1.71
C ASP A 92 -5.59 -16.29 -2.36
N VAL A 93 -5.38 -15.16 -1.66
CA VAL A 93 -4.57 -14.08 -2.20
C VAL A 93 -3.11 -14.45 -2.11
N LYS A 94 -2.47 -14.64 -3.26
CA LYS A 94 -1.06 -15.01 -3.35
C LYS A 94 -0.18 -13.91 -3.91
N PHE A 95 -0.79 -12.93 -4.55
CA PHE A 95 -0.10 -11.77 -5.11
C PHE A 95 -0.88 -10.52 -4.77
N VAL A 96 -0.16 -9.43 -4.58
CA VAL A 96 -0.76 -8.11 -4.39
C VAL A 96 -0.06 -7.13 -5.30
N ARG A 97 -0.76 -6.07 -5.67
CA ARG A 97 -0.15 -4.95 -6.39
C ARG A 97 -0.79 -3.64 -5.96
N ALA A 98 -0.04 -2.58 -6.10
CA ALA A 98 -0.56 -1.24 -5.90
C ALA A 98 -1.27 -0.77 -7.16
N HIS A 99 -2.35 -0.04 -6.96
CA HIS A 99 -3.06 0.66 -8.03
C HIS A 99 -3.21 2.10 -7.59
N TRP A 100 -2.99 3.04 -8.48
CA TRP A 100 -3.12 4.46 -8.13
C TRP A 100 -3.92 5.20 -9.17
N GLU A 101 -4.60 6.25 -8.68
CA GLU A 101 -5.29 7.21 -9.53
C GLU A 101 -4.89 8.60 -9.08
N VAL A 102 -4.65 9.45 -10.05
CA VAL A 102 -4.28 10.83 -9.81
C VAL A 102 -5.48 11.69 -10.20
N ASN A 103 -6.04 12.37 -9.23
CA ASN A 103 -7.27 13.15 -9.43
C ASN A 103 -6.97 14.64 -9.29
N ARG A 104 -7.21 15.37 -10.35
CA ARG A 104 -7.00 16.79 -10.37
C ARG A 104 -8.31 17.48 -10.02
N TRP A 105 -8.25 18.41 -9.06
CA TRP A 105 -9.45 19.14 -8.64
C TRP A 105 -9.31 20.64 -8.80
N GLY A 106 -8.13 21.16 -9.13
CA GLY A 106 -7.91 22.59 -9.33
C GLY A 106 -7.79 22.97 -10.80
N ARG A 107 -7.67 24.25 -11.05
CA ARG A 107 -7.52 24.80 -12.40
C ARG A 107 -6.06 25.16 -12.67
N GLY A 108 -5.18 24.18 -12.67
CA GLY A 108 -3.80 24.42 -13.04
C GLY A 108 -3.58 24.12 -14.51
N THR A 109 -2.52 24.64 -15.07
CA THR A 109 -2.09 24.31 -16.42
C THR A 109 -1.09 23.16 -16.43
N GLU A 110 -0.53 22.83 -15.27
CA GLU A 110 0.49 21.77 -15.15
C GLU A 110 -0.15 20.40 -15.10
N THR A 111 0.58 19.42 -15.62
CA THR A 111 0.15 18.03 -15.53
C THR A 111 0.24 17.56 -14.08
N PRO A 112 -0.80 16.90 -13.54
CA PRO A 112 -0.72 16.30 -12.21
C PRO A 112 0.48 15.38 -12.11
N MET A 113 1.16 15.41 -10.95
CA MET A 113 2.34 14.56 -10.77
C MET A 113 2.56 14.26 -9.29
N PHE A 114 2.80 13.00 -9.01
CA PHE A 114 3.25 12.54 -7.69
C PHE A 114 4.55 11.76 -7.85
N GLU A 115 5.47 11.98 -6.91
CA GLU A 115 6.61 11.08 -6.74
C GLU A 115 6.39 10.36 -5.41
N PHE A 116 6.29 9.06 -5.46
CA PHE A 116 6.00 8.28 -4.26
C PHE A 116 6.57 6.88 -4.36
N GLY A 117 6.59 6.21 -3.22
CA GLY A 117 6.95 4.80 -3.12
C GLY A 117 6.02 4.11 -2.15
N VAL A 118 5.92 2.80 -2.28
CA VAL A 118 5.11 1.98 -1.38
C VAL A 118 5.91 0.76 -1.00
N THR A 119 6.10 0.57 0.30
CA THR A 119 6.78 -0.61 0.83
C THR A 119 5.82 -1.41 1.70
N MET A 120 6.14 -2.68 1.89
CA MET A 120 5.31 -3.58 2.67
C MET A 120 6.21 -4.54 3.44
N LYS A 121 5.90 -4.74 4.73
CA LYS A 121 6.64 -5.71 5.53
C LYS A 121 5.69 -6.45 6.46
N GLU A 122 6.07 -7.68 6.81
CA GLU A 122 5.27 -8.49 7.72
C GLU A 122 5.26 -7.88 9.12
N VAL A 123 4.11 -7.96 9.76
CA VAL A 123 3.98 -7.57 11.17
C VAL A 123 4.11 -8.84 11.99
N PRO A 124 5.11 -8.96 12.87
CA PRO A 124 5.24 -10.15 13.71
C PRO A 124 4.01 -10.34 14.58
N PRO A 125 3.58 -11.60 14.80
CA PRO A 125 2.36 -11.86 15.57
C PRO A 125 2.38 -11.28 16.99
N GLU A 126 3.52 -11.28 17.65
CA GLU A 126 3.63 -10.74 19.00
C GLU A 126 3.42 -9.22 19.04
N ILE A 127 3.88 -8.50 18.02
CA ILE A 127 3.67 -7.06 17.94
C ILE A 127 2.20 -6.74 17.70
N LEU A 128 1.56 -7.51 16.82
CA LEU A 128 0.14 -7.34 16.55
C LEU A 128 -0.69 -7.59 17.80
N ARG A 129 -0.35 -8.61 18.58
CA ARG A 129 -1.03 -8.93 19.81
C ARG A 129 -0.90 -7.82 20.84
N ASP A 130 0.29 -7.27 21.00
CA ASP A 130 0.56 -6.19 21.95
C ASP A 130 -0.21 -4.93 21.56
N ALA A 131 -0.25 -4.58 20.29
CA ALA A 131 -1.00 -3.43 19.81
C ALA A 131 -2.50 -3.60 20.10
N THR A 132 -3.02 -4.81 19.88
CA THR A 132 -4.42 -5.10 20.16
C THR A 132 -4.73 -4.98 21.65
N ALA A 133 -3.83 -5.48 22.50
CA ALA A 133 -4.00 -5.38 23.95
C ALA A 133 -3.99 -3.92 24.41
N GLU A 134 -3.11 -3.10 23.87
CA GLU A 134 -3.08 -1.67 24.18
C GLU A 134 -4.37 -0.97 23.76
N ALA A 135 -4.85 -1.29 22.57
CA ALA A 135 -6.10 -0.70 22.09
C ALA A 135 -7.27 -1.03 23.01
N ARG A 136 -7.33 -2.26 23.50
CA ARG A 136 -8.39 -2.66 24.46
C ARG A 136 -8.26 -1.92 25.77
N THR A 137 -7.05 -1.71 26.24
CA THR A 137 -6.81 -1.01 27.49
C THR A 137 -7.24 0.44 27.41
N LEU A 138 -7.05 1.07 26.25
CA LEU A 138 -7.40 2.47 26.06
C LEU A 138 -8.88 2.69 25.71
N ALA A 139 -9.58 1.65 25.39
CA ALA A 139 -10.99 1.74 24.96
C ALA A 139 -11.96 2.00 26.17
#